data_47979748ccf22592048a513730d8dd50
#
_entry.id   47979748ccf22592048a513730d8dd50
#
_cell.length_a   1.000
_cell.length_b   1.000
_cell.length_c   1.000
_cell.angle_alpha   90.00
_cell.angle_beta   90.00
_cell.angle_gamma   90.00
#
_symmetry.space_group_name_H-M   'P 1'
#
loop_
_entity.id
_entity.type
_entity.pdbx_description
1 polymer ?
#
loop_
_entity_poly.entity_id
_entity_poly.type
_entity_poly.pdbx_seq_one_letter_code
_entity_poly.pdbx_strand_id
1 'polypeptide(L)'
;MVKFKVESLKFRGLCLWALLLFSHLTFAQREASDVRKGNREYKSENFSGAEVDYRRALQTNKDSYEAHYNLGDALYRQEKYADALEAYETAARSLDKKEDKTRYSKVMHNIGNCHFAAQQYDKAVSAYQESLRANPKDNETRYNLVKAMEMLQQQQQQQQQQQQNQDQQQQQQEQQQQQQNEDQQQDEDQQQQQQQQQQQDQMDKEEAERLLQAVQQDENELQEKRKQLKDAERRRIEKNW
;
A
#
# COMPACT_ATOMS: atom_id res chain seq x y z
N MET A 1 14.75 80.88 -12.39
CA MET A 1 14.86 79.67 -13.20
C MET A 1 14.75 78.38 -12.35
N VAL A 2 15.20 78.29 -11.13
CA VAL A 2 15.23 77.05 -10.29
C VAL A 2 13.80 76.66 -9.84
N LYS A 3 12.93 77.56 -9.45
CA LYS A 3 11.54 77.26 -9.01
C LYS A 3 10.67 76.58 -10.08
N PHE A 4 10.76 76.99 -11.32
CA PHE A 4 10.03 76.40 -12.44
C PHE A 4 10.48 74.96 -12.74
N LYS A 5 11.77 74.64 -12.55
CA LYS A 5 12.27 73.30 -12.75
C LYS A 5 11.82 72.30 -11.67
N VAL A 6 11.67 72.78 -10.40
CA VAL A 6 11.19 71.94 -9.29
C VAL A 6 9.70 71.65 -9.38
N GLU A 7 8.89 72.56 -9.83
CA GLU A 7 7.45 72.38 -10.05
C GLU A 7 7.18 71.40 -11.21
N SER A 8 7.96 71.51 -12.31
CA SER A 8 7.84 70.59 -13.43
C SER A 8 8.26 69.13 -13.07
N LEU A 9 9.24 68.97 -12.16
CA LEU A 9 9.62 67.63 -11.65
C LEU A 9 8.52 67.06 -10.76
N LYS A 10 7.91 67.87 -9.87
CA LYS A 10 6.79 67.43 -9.04
C LYS A 10 5.59 67.03 -9.88
N PHE A 11 5.26 67.81 -10.90
CA PHE A 11 4.15 67.49 -11.83
C PHE A 11 4.39 66.24 -12.62
N ARG A 12 5.62 65.99 -13.12
CA ARG A 12 6.01 64.75 -13.77
C ARG A 12 5.94 63.53 -12.84
N GLY A 13 6.34 63.70 -11.59
CA GLY A 13 6.20 62.64 -10.56
C GLY A 13 4.73 62.31 -10.29
N LEU A 14 3.86 63.31 -10.19
CA LEU A 14 2.43 63.10 -9.95
C LEU A 14 1.74 62.41 -11.16
N CYS A 15 2.09 62.75 -12.37
CA CYS A 15 1.60 62.06 -13.58
C CYS A 15 2.04 60.62 -13.67
N LEU A 16 3.29 60.30 -13.31
CA LEU A 16 3.79 58.91 -13.25
C LEU A 16 3.06 58.09 -12.19
N TRP A 17 2.82 58.65 -10.99
CA TRP A 17 2.01 58.01 -9.94
C TRP A 17 0.58 57.76 -10.38
N ALA A 18 -0.04 58.74 -11.06
CA ALA A 18 -1.40 58.61 -11.61
C ALA A 18 -1.49 57.51 -12.67
N LEU A 19 -0.49 57.38 -13.57
CA LEU A 19 -0.43 56.34 -14.56
C LEU A 19 -0.24 54.93 -13.95
N LEU A 20 0.56 54.83 -12.89
CA LEU A 20 0.72 53.55 -12.14
C LEU A 20 -0.59 53.16 -11.47
N LEU A 21 -1.26 54.08 -10.77
CA LEU A 21 -2.56 53.81 -10.14
C LEU A 21 -3.62 53.41 -11.16
N PHE A 22 -3.63 54.06 -12.36
CA PHE A 22 -4.57 53.74 -13.44
C PHE A 22 -4.33 52.33 -14.03
N SER A 23 -3.07 51.91 -14.15
CA SER A 23 -2.74 50.56 -14.60
C SER A 23 -3.22 49.50 -13.61
N HIS A 24 -3.03 49.68 -12.32
CA HIS A 24 -3.52 48.75 -11.30
C HIS A 24 -5.06 48.63 -11.29
N LEU A 25 -5.75 49.76 -11.50
CA LEU A 25 -7.21 49.77 -11.56
C LEU A 25 -7.76 48.98 -12.75
N THR A 26 -7.10 49.07 -13.93
CA THR A 26 -7.51 48.31 -15.13
C THR A 26 -7.28 46.82 -14.99
N PHE A 27 -6.19 46.38 -14.32
CA PHE A 27 -5.94 44.96 -14.03
C PHE A 27 -6.98 44.37 -13.07
N ALA A 28 -7.29 45.06 -11.98
CA ALA A 28 -8.33 44.63 -11.02
C ALA A 28 -9.74 44.54 -11.66
N GLN A 29 -10.07 45.47 -12.56
CA GLN A 29 -11.35 45.43 -13.31
C GLN A 29 -11.41 44.24 -14.28
N ARG A 30 -10.29 43.87 -14.93
CA ARG A 30 -10.23 42.74 -15.85
C ARG A 30 -10.40 41.42 -15.11
N GLU A 31 -9.68 41.19 -14.03
CA GLU A 31 -9.85 40.02 -13.16
C GLU A 31 -11.30 39.87 -12.72
N ALA A 32 -11.88 40.92 -12.12
CA ALA A 32 -13.27 40.89 -11.68
C ALA A 32 -14.29 40.65 -12.80
N SER A 33 -13.98 41.06 -14.04
CA SER A 33 -14.79 40.77 -15.21
C SER A 33 -14.75 39.28 -15.57
N ASP A 34 -13.56 38.67 -15.55
CA ASP A 34 -13.38 37.25 -15.87
C ASP A 34 -13.99 36.35 -14.78
N VAL A 35 -13.84 36.69 -13.50
CA VAL A 35 -14.53 36.00 -12.40
C VAL A 35 -16.05 36.06 -12.59
N ARG A 36 -16.61 37.25 -12.93
CA ARG A 36 -18.06 37.37 -13.17
C ARG A 36 -18.52 36.55 -14.39
N LYS A 37 -17.71 36.38 -15.43
CA LYS A 37 -18.04 35.50 -16.54
C LYS A 37 -18.06 34.05 -16.07
N GLY A 38 -17.01 33.58 -15.39
CA GLY A 38 -16.95 32.25 -14.82
C GLY A 38 -18.15 31.96 -13.92
N ASN A 39 -18.57 32.91 -13.08
CA ASN A 39 -19.75 32.77 -12.24
C ASN A 39 -21.07 32.62 -13.04
N ARG A 40 -21.17 33.22 -14.24
CA ARG A 40 -22.34 33.01 -15.11
C ARG A 40 -22.30 31.60 -15.72
N GLU A 41 -21.14 31.18 -16.24
CA GLU A 41 -20.96 29.82 -16.79
C GLU A 41 -21.25 28.76 -15.70
N TYR A 42 -20.75 28.96 -14.48
CA TYR A 42 -21.03 28.05 -13.35
C TYR A 42 -22.52 27.94 -13.02
N LYS A 43 -23.23 29.06 -13.01
CA LYS A 43 -24.70 29.10 -12.78
C LYS A 43 -25.49 28.42 -13.87
N SER A 44 -24.98 28.41 -15.10
CA SER A 44 -25.57 27.66 -16.22
C SER A 44 -25.10 26.22 -16.29
N GLU A 45 -24.42 25.72 -15.28
CA GLU A 45 -23.85 24.38 -15.17
C GLU A 45 -22.76 24.06 -16.24
N ASN A 46 -22.27 25.09 -16.94
CA ASN A 46 -21.12 24.95 -17.82
C ASN A 46 -19.82 25.04 -17.02
N PHE A 47 -19.51 23.99 -16.26
CA PHE A 47 -18.36 23.98 -15.35
C PHE A 47 -17.02 24.07 -16.07
N SER A 48 -16.91 23.52 -17.29
CA SER A 48 -15.71 23.63 -18.10
C SER A 48 -15.50 25.05 -18.67
N GLY A 49 -16.58 25.73 -19.05
CA GLY A 49 -16.53 27.15 -19.39
C GLY A 49 -16.15 28.04 -18.22
N ALA A 50 -16.71 27.76 -17.04
CA ALA A 50 -16.36 28.46 -15.80
C ALA A 50 -14.88 28.28 -15.45
N GLU A 51 -14.34 27.07 -15.57
CA GLU A 51 -12.91 26.77 -15.35
C GLU A 51 -12.02 27.65 -16.24
N VAL A 52 -12.34 27.77 -17.54
CA VAL A 52 -11.56 28.60 -18.48
C VAL A 52 -11.54 30.06 -18.05
N ASP A 53 -12.71 30.61 -17.66
CA ASP A 53 -12.80 32.01 -17.28
C ASP A 53 -12.10 32.29 -15.94
N TYR A 54 -12.20 31.38 -14.93
CA TYR A 54 -11.46 31.52 -13.68
C TYR A 54 -9.94 31.41 -13.88
N ARG A 55 -9.47 30.48 -14.71
CA ARG A 55 -8.05 30.40 -15.07
C ARG A 55 -7.56 31.68 -15.79
N ARG A 56 -8.41 32.33 -16.60
CA ARG A 56 -8.10 33.61 -17.22
C ARG A 56 -8.00 34.73 -16.17
N ALA A 57 -8.88 34.75 -15.17
CA ALA A 57 -8.78 35.67 -14.04
C ALA A 57 -7.43 35.51 -13.31
N LEU A 58 -6.98 34.26 -13.10
CA LEU A 58 -5.69 33.96 -12.46
C LEU A 58 -4.47 34.36 -13.30
N GLN A 59 -4.60 34.49 -14.61
CA GLN A 59 -3.52 35.08 -15.45
C GLN A 59 -3.34 36.58 -15.15
N THR A 60 -4.43 37.25 -14.74
CA THR A 60 -4.41 38.66 -14.39
C THR A 60 -3.98 38.87 -12.91
N ASN A 61 -4.50 38.05 -12.01
CA ASN A 61 -4.16 38.09 -10.59
C ASN A 61 -4.00 36.65 -10.07
N LYS A 62 -2.75 36.23 -9.91
CA LYS A 62 -2.39 34.86 -9.50
C LYS A 62 -2.78 34.53 -8.05
N ASP A 63 -2.93 35.54 -7.21
CA ASP A 63 -3.22 35.40 -5.78
C ASP A 63 -4.69 35.67 -5.44
N SER A 64 -5.57 35.73 -6.45
CA SER A 64 -6.99 35.97 -6.26
C SER A 64 -7.65 34.84 -5.51
N TYR A 65 -8.07 35.09 -4.28
CA TYR A 65 -8.87 34.17 -3.48
C TYR A 65 -10.12 33.71 -4.23
N GLU A 66 -10.91 34.69 -4.75
CA GLU A 66 -12.19 34.45 -5.41
C GLU A 66 -12.02 33.56 -6.63
N ALA A 67 -10.98 33.80 -7.43
CA ALA A 67 -10.73 33.02 -8.63
C ALA A 67 -10.29 31.59 -8.29
N HIS A 68 -9.42 31.39 -7.30
CA HIS A 68 -9.02 30.06 -6.85
C HIS A 68 -10.15 29.28 -6.21
N TYR A 69 -10.93 29.91 -5.32
CA TYR A 69 -12.08 29.30 -4.67
C TYR A 69 -13.12 28.82 -5.68
N ASN A 70 -13.53 29.71 -6.61
CA ASN A 70 -14.53 29.42 -7.63
C ASN A 70 -14.00 28.41 -8.68
N LEU A 71 -12.69 28.44 -8.98
CA LEU A 71 -12.04 27.39 -9.80
C LEU A 71 -12.15 26.03 -9.13
N GLY A 72 -11.88 25.96 -7.82
CA GLY A 72 -12.06 24.75 -7.02
C GLY A 72 -13.49 24.21 -7.11
N ASP A 73 -14.51 25.11 -6.97
CA ASP A 73 -15.91 24.74 -7.11
C ASP A 73 -16.22 24.16 -8.50
N ALA A 74 -15.72 24.79 -9.58
CA ALA A 74 -15.95 24.33 -10.94
C ALA A 74 -15.26 22.98 -11.23
N LEU A 75 -14.07 22.78 -10.71
CA LEU A 75 -13.33 21.52 -10.83
C LEU A 75 -13.97 20.39 -10.02
N TYR A 76 -14.44 20.69 -8.81
CA TYR A 76 -15.17 19.73 -7.97
C TYR A 76 -16.44 19.21 -8.68
N ARG A 77 -17.21 20.12 -9.31
CA ARG A 77 -18.43 19.76 -10.08
C ARG A 77 -18.10 18.93 -11.34
N GLN A 78 -16.87 18.97 -11.81
CA GLN A 78 -16.35 18.12 -12.89
C GLN A 78 -15.72 16.81 -12.37
N GLU A 79 -15.82 16.53 -11.08
CA GLU A 79 -15.20 15.37 -10.41
C GLU A 79 -13.65 15.34 -10.48
N LYS A 80 -13.03 16.49 -10.83
CA LYS A 80 -11.58 16.69 -10.85
C LYS A 80 -11.09 17.03 -9.43
N TYR A 81 -11.25 16.08 -8.50
CA TYR A 81 -11.06 16.33 -7.07
C TYR A 81 -9.63 16.74 -6.69
N ALA A 82 -8.63 16.19 -7.36
CA ALA A 82 -7.22 16.54 -7.10
C ALA A 82 -6.93 18.01 -7.50
N ASP A 83 -7.39 18.42 -8.68
CA ASP A 83 -7.19 19.79 -9.16
C ASP A 83 -8.02 20.79 -8.34
N ALA A 84 -9.23 20.41 -7.92
CA ALA A 84 -10.07 21.19 -7.02
C ALA A 84 -9.39 21.42 -5.67
N LEU A 85 -8.77 20.37 -5.11
CA LEU A 85 -8.02 20.43 -3.87
C LEU A 85 -6.87 21.45 -3.95
N GLU A 86 -6.06 21.39 -5.03
CA GLU A 86 -4.95 22.33 -5.26
C GLU A 86 -5.45 23.79 -5.32
N ALA A 87 -6.57 24.03 -6.03
CA ALA A 87 -7.17 25.34 -6.14
C ALA A 87 -7.66 25.85 -4.77
N TYR A 88 -8.36 25.03 -3.99
CA TYR A 88 -8.81 25.39 -2.64
C TYR A 88 -7.65 25.62 -1.67
N GLU A 89 -6.61 24.79 -1.70
CA GLU A 89 -5.42 24.98 -0.88
C GLU A 89 -4.73 26.31 -1.20
N THR A 90 -4.70 26.70 -2.48
CA THR A 90 -4.16 28.01 -2.87
C THR A 90 -5.04 29.13 -2.37
N ALA A 91 -6.36 29.00 -2.47
CA ALA A 91 -7.30 29.95 -1.86
C ALA A 91 -7.09 30.06 -0.33
N ALA A 92 -6.90 28.92 0.36
CA ALA A 92 -6.67 28.95 1.81
C ALA A 92 -5.38 29.68 2.20
N ARG A 93 -4.31 29.52 1.41
CA ARG A 93 -3.00 30.20 1.65
C ARG A 93 -3.08 31.72 1.51
N SER A 94 -4.00 32.24 0.70
CA SER A 94 -4.19 33.70 0.52
C SER A 94 -4.97 34.35 1.64
N LEU A 95 -5.54 33.59 2.58
CA LEU A 95 -6.38 34.09 3.68
C LEU A 95 -5.62 34.20 4.99
N ASP A 96 -5.90 35.24 5.76
CA ASP A 96 -5.58 35.28 7.18
C ASP A 96 -6.64 34.50 7.98
N LYS A 97 -6.17 33.42 8.66
CA LYS A 97 -7.07 32.53 9.41
C LYS A 97 -7.86 33.20 10.53
N LYS A 98 -7.36 34.30 11.08
CA LYS A 98 -8.00 35.02 12.19
C LYS A 98 -8.97 36.09 11.68
N GLU A 99 -8.58 36.78 10.62
CA GLU A 99 -9.39 37.86 10.02
C GLU A 99 -10.49 37.31 9.11
N ASP A 100 -10.16 36.30 8.29
CA ASP A 100 -11.04 35.75 7.26
C ASP A 100 -11.73 34.43 7.68
N LYS A 101 -12.09 34.27 8.95
CA LYS A 101 -12.66 33.02 9.51
C LYS A 101 -13.75 32.39 8.66
N THR A 102 -14.69 33.21 8.15
CA THR A 102 -15.82 32.71 7.36
C THR A 102 -15.37 32.15 6.00
N ARG A 103 -14.44 32.85 5.32
CA ARG A 103 -13.90 32.38 4.05
C ARG A 103 -13.04 31.12 4.25
N TYR A 104 -12.20 31.14 5.27
CA TYR A 104 -11.33 30.02 5.63
C TYR A 104 -12.15 28.78 5.99
N SER A 105 -13.22 28.90 6.77
CA SER A 105 -14.14 27.81 7.07
C SER A 105 -14.73 27.19 5.81
N LYS A 106 -15.22 28.00 4.86
CA LYS A 106 -15.77 27.49 3.59
C LYS A 106 -14.74 26.73 2.76
N VAL A 107 -13.52 27.26 2.67
CA VAL A 107 -12.44 26.59 1.95
C VAL A 107 -12.11 25.25 2.58
N MET A 108 -11.96 25.21 3.91
CA MET A 108 -11.66 23.96 4.63
C MET A 108 -12.79 22.94 4.53
N HIS A 109 -14.06 23.38 4.50
CA HIS A 109 -15.20 22.53 4.20
C HIS A 109 -15.05 21.86 2.82
N ASN A 110 -14.74 22.65 1.78
CA ASN A 110 -14.60 22.14 0.41
C ASN A 110 -13.37 21.25 0.23
N ILE A 111 -12.26 21.55 0.93
CA ILE A 111 -11.10 20.64 1.02
C ILE A 111 -11.53 19.30 1.63
N GLY A 112 -12.33 19.32 2.69
CA GLY A 112 -12.91 18.12 3.29
C GLY A 112 -13.77 17.33 2.30
N ASN A 113 -14.59 18.01 1.51
CA ASN A 113 -15.41 17.38 0.47
C ASN A 113 -14.54 16.72 -0.62
N CYS A 114 -13.44 17.36 -1.05
CA CYS A 114 -12.50 16.76 -2.00
C CYS A 114 -11.86 15.49 -1.46
N HIS A 115 -11.37 15.53 -0.22
CA HIS A 115 -10.79 14.36 0.43
C HIS A 115 -11.82 13.24 0.63
N PHE A 116 -13.05 13.60 1.01
CA PHE A 116 -14.14 12.64 1.16
C PHE A 116 -14.46 11.93 -0.16
N ALA A 117 -14.59 12.69 -1.26
CA ALA A 117 -14.83 12.15 -2.59
C ALA A 117 -13.67 11.25 -3.08
N ALA A 118 -12.43 11.57 -2.70
CA ALA A 118 -11.24 10.75 -2.95
C ALA A 118 -11.07 9.58 -1.97
N GLN A 119 -12.04 9.30 -1.08
CA GLN A 119 -12.02 8.25 -0.06
C GLN A 119 -10.86 8.37 0.96
N GLN A 120 -10.27 9.57 1.08
CA GLN A 120 -9.25 9.90 2.07
C GLN A 120 -9.93 10.42 3.35
N TYR A 121 -10.64 9.53 4.04
CA TYR A 121 -11.56 9.91 5.12
C TYR A 121 -10.85 10.52 6.32
N ASP A 122 -9.64 10.10 6.64
CA ASP A 122 -8.78 10.67 7.69
C ASP A 122 -8.48 12.16 7.44
N LYS A 123 -8.15 12.50 6.20
CA LYS A 123 -7.90 13.89 5.77
C LYS A 123 -9.19 14.70 5.71
N ALA A 124 -10.30 14.10 5.26
CA ALA A 124 -11.60 14.74 5.27
C ALA A 124 -12.03 15.13 6.69
N VAL A 125 -11.89 14.22 7.66
CA VAL A 125 -12.15 14.48 9.09
C VAL A 125 -11.31 15.66 9.58
N SER A 126 -10.02 15.69 9.27
CA SER A 126 -9.11 16.77 9.68
C SER A 126 -9.53 18.13 9.11
N ALA A 127 -9.89 18.17 7.82
CA ALA A 127 -10.31 19.39 7.14
C ALA A 127 -11.66 19.93 7.67
N TYR A 128 -12.64 19.05 7.90
CA TYR A 128 -13.92 19.44 8.49
C TYR A 128 -13.78 19.94 9.94
N GLN A 129 -12.90 19.34 10.73
CA GLN A 129 -12.59 19.84 12.07
C GLN A 129 -11.98 21.23 12.04
N GLU A 130 -11.07 21.48 11.08
CA GLU A 130 -10.46 22.82 10.89
C GLU A 130 -11.52 23.84 10.45
N SER A 131 -12.42 23.46 9.55
CA SER A 131 -13.58 24.30 9.17
C SER A 131 -14.43 24.66 10.38
N LEU A 132 -14.77 23.69 11.23
CA LEU A 132 -15.60 23.92 12.43
C LEU A 132 -14.89 24.72 13.53
N ARG A 133 -13.54 24.68 13.60
CA ARG A 133 -12.79 25.58 14.48
C ARG A 133 -12.95 27.04 14.07
N ALA A 134 -12.99 27.30 12.76
CA ALA A 134 -13.22 28.66 12.24
C ALA A 134 -14.70 29.07 12.31
N ASN A 135 -15.63 28.15 12.06
CA ASN A 135 -17.09 28.40 12.14
C ASN A 135 -17.81 27.24 12.86
N PRO A 136 -17.92 27.26 14.20
CA PRO A 136 -18.57 26.21 14.98
C PRO A 136 -20.06 26.01 14.73
N LYS A 137 -20.72 26.96 14.06
CA LYS A 137 -22.18 26.94 13.83
C LYS A 137 -22.56 26.27 12.50
N ASP A 138 -21.60 25.82 11.71
CA ASP A 138 -21.82 25.17 10.42
C ASP A 138 -22.34 23.74 10.61
N ASN A 139 -23.66 23.58 10.43
CA ASN A 139 -24.33 22.30 10.58
C ASN A 139 -24.03 21.34 9.43
N GLU A 140 -23.80 21.87 8.23
CA GLU A 140 -23.46 21.05 7.05
C GLU A 140 -22.08 20.41 7.22
N THR A 141 -21.08 21.22 7.60
CA THR A 141 -19.75 20.68 7.92
C THR A 141 -19.79 19.68 9.06
N ARG A 142 -20.63 19.90 10.08
CA ARG A 142 -20.79 18.96 11.19
C ARG A 142 -21.37 17.63 10.73
N TYR A 143 -22.37 17.65 9.86
CA TYR A 143 -22.95 16.45 9.26
C TYR A 143 -21.92 15.70 8.42
N ASN A 144 -21.17 16.40 7.56
CA ASN A 144 -20.14 15.80 6.72
C ASN A 144 -18.98 15.22 7.55
N LEU A 145 -18.63 15.87 8.68
CA LEU A 145 -17.63 15.34 9.63
C LEU A 145 -18.07 13.98 10.20
N VAL A 146 -19.32 13.89 10.69
CA VAL A 146 -19.84 12.63 11.24
C VAL A 146 -19.80 11.52 10.18
N LYS A 147 -20.28 11.83 8.97
CA LYS A 147 -20.25 10.88 7.85
C LYS A 147 -18.83 10.44 7.48
N ALA A 148 -17.86 11.37 7.49
CA ALA A 148 -16.46 11.04 7.23
C ALA A 148 -15.87 10.14 8.34
N MET A 149 -16.22 10.37 9.60
CA MET A 149 -15.80 9.52 10.72
C MET A 149 -16.37 8.09 10.61
N GLU A 150 -17.65 7.95 10.23
CA GLU A 150 -18.28 6.65 10.00
C GLU A 150 -17.58 5.88 8.87
N MET A 151 -17.30 6.55 7.75
CA MET A 151 -16.59 5.93 6.62
C MET A 151 -15.16 5.54 6.97
N LEU A 152 -14.46 6.36 7.77
CA LEU A 152 -13.13 6.06 8.27
C LEU A 152 -13.14 4.80 9.17
N GLN A 153 -14.12 4.71 10.05
CA GLN A 153 -14.28 3.55 10.93
C GLN A 153 -14.56 2.27 10.11
N GLN A 154 -15.44 2.35 9.12
CA GLN A 154 -15.71 1.22 8.22
C GLN A 154 -14.47 0.77 7.45
N GLN A 155 -13.70 1.73 6.93
CA GLN A 155 -12.46 1.46 6.22
C GLN A 155 -11.44 0.75 7.13
N GLN A 156 -11.29 1.20 8.37
CA GLN A 156 -10.41 0.57 9.36
C GLN A 156 -10.86 -0.85 9.71
N GLN A 157 -12.16 -1.08 9.88
CA GLN A 157 -12.70 -2.43 10.14
C GLN A 157 -12.45 -3.39 8.97
N GLN A 158 -12.63 -2.92 7.73
CA GLN A 158 -12.35 -3.72 6.54
C GLN A 158 -10.86 -4.09 6.44
N GLN A 159 -9.96 -3.14 6.72
CA GLN A 159 -8.52 -3.41 6.75
C GLN A 159 -8.15 -4.44 7.81
N GLN A 160 -8.71 -4.34 9.03
CA GLN A 160 -8.47 -5.32 10.09
C GLN A 160 -8.97 -6.72 9.71
N GLN A 161 -10.15 -6.84 9.09
CA GLN A 161 -10.67 -8.12 8.61
C GLN A 161 -9.78 -8.74 7.52
N GLN A 162 -9.30 -7.92 6.58
CA GLN A 162 -8.38 -8.38 5.54
C GLN A 162 -7.07 -8.90 6.13
N GLN A 163 -6.53 -8.20 7.12
CA GLN A 163 -5.31 -8.60 7.80
C GLN A 163 -5.50 -9.92 8.57
N GLN A 164 -6.60 -10.07 9.32
CA GLN A 164 -6.94 -11.32 10.01
C GLN A 164 -7.08 -12.51 9.04
N ASN A 165 -7.70 -12.29 7.89
CA ASN A 165 -7.85 -13.33 6.88
C ASN A 165 -6.49 -13.74 6.27
N GLN A 166 -5.58 -12.79 6.05
CA GLN A 166 -4.22 -13.08 5.59
C GLN A 166 -3.42 -13.87 6.62
N ASP A 167 -3.50 -13.46 7.89
CA ASP A 167 -2.82 -14.16 8.99
C ASP A 167 -3.32 -15.60 9.14
N GLN A 168 -4.64 -15.83 9.02
CA GLN A 168 -5.22 -17.18 9.05
C GLN A 168 -4.76 -18.04 7.85
N GLN A 169 -4.69 -17.48 6.65
CA GLN A 169 -4.19 -18.21 5.48
C GLN A 169 -2.71 -18.58 5.64
N GLN A 170 -1.92 -17.68 6.18
CA GLN A 170 -0.50 -17.94 6.44
C GLN A 170 -0.31 -19.06 7.47
N GLN A 171 -1.07 -19.04 8.57
CA GLN A 171 -1.05 -20.11 9.57
C GLN A 171 -1.46 -21.48 8.99
N GLN A 172 -2.47 -21.51 8.12
CA GLN A 172 -2.87 -22.74 7.45
C GLN A 172 -1.78 -23.28 6.52
N GLN A 173 -1.08 -22.42 5.79
CA GLN A 173 0.04 -22.82 4.94
C GLN A 173 1.22 -23.37 5.76
N GLU A 174 1.54 -22.72 6.88
CA GLU A 174 2.58 -23.18 7.79
C GLU A 174 2.26 -24.58 8.39
N GLN A 175 1.00 -24.80 8.80
CA GLN A 175 0.55 -26.09 9.29
C GLN A 175 0.63 -27.19 8.22
N GLN A 176 0.25 -26.88 6.98
CA GLN A 176 0.37 -27.83 5.87
C GLN A 176 1.83 -28.19 5.55
N GLN A 177 2.74 -27.20 5.60
CA GLN A 177 4.17 -27.46 5.42
C GLN A 177 4.75 -28.33 6.56
N GLN A 178 4.33 -28.08 7.81
CA GLN A 178 4.75 -28.92 8.93
C GLN A 178 4.28 -30.36 8.78
N GLN A 179 3.00 -30.58 8.42
CA GLN A 179 2.50 -31.93 8.14
C GLN A 179 3.27 -32.62 7.01
N GLN A 180 3.55 -31.95 5.92
CA GLN A 180 4.34 -32.54 4.81
C GLN A 180 5.77 -32.93 5.25
N ASN A 181 6.39 -32.11 6.10
CA ASN A 181 7.71 -32.43 6.62
C ASN A 181 7.69 -33.63 7.59
N GLU A 182 6.66 -33.72 8.44
CA GLU A 182 6.47 -34.88 9.35
C GLU A 182 6.21 -36.17 8.56
N ASP A 183 5.37 -36.12 7.53
CA ASP A 183 5.10 -37.26 6.65
C ASP A 183 6.37 -37.74 5.93
N GLN A 184 7.19 -36.80 5.40
CA GLN A 184 8.47 -37.12 4.77
C GLN A 184 9.46 -37.77 5.76
N GLN A 185 9.54 -37.25 6.99
CA GLN A 185 10.40 -37.88 8.02
C GLN A 185 9.96 -39.31 8.35
N GLN A 186 8.65 -39.56 8.47
CA GLN A 186 8.10 -40.88 8.74
C GLN A 186 8.43 -41.86 7.59
N ASP A 187 8.33 -41.43 6.34
CA ASP A 187 8.67 -42.24 5.18
C ASP A 187 10.18 -42.57 5.13
N GLU A 188 11.05 -41.61 5.46
CA GLU A 188 12.50 -41.83 5.55
C GLU A 188 12.87 -42.81 6.67
N ASP A 189 12.27 -42.68 7.84
CA ASP A 189 12.47 -43.57 8.96
C ASP A 189 12.00 -44.99 8.64
N GLN A 190 10.87 -45.17 7.97
CA GLN A 190 10.39 -46.48 7.52
C GLN A 190 11.33 -47.10 6.48
N GLN A 191 11.85 -46.33 5.55
CA GLN A 191 12.83 -46.82 4.57
C GLN A 191 14.15 -47.24 5.24
N GLN A 192 14.63 -46.49 6.24
CA GLN A 192 15.82 -46.87 7.00
C GLN A 192 15.63 -48.18 7.78
N GLN A 193 14.46 -48.33 8.44
CA GLN A 193 14.13 -49.60 9.15
C GLN A 193 14.07 -50.79 8.19
N GLN A 194 13.46 -50.65 7.02
CA GLN A 194 13.42 -51.70 6.01
C GLN A 194 14.83 -52.07 5.50
N GLN A 195 15.70 -51.09 5.29
CA GLN A 195 17.08 -51.34 4.87
C GLN A 195 17.88 -52.07 5.98
N GLN A 196 17.70 -51.68 7.26
CA GLN A 196 18.36 -52.37 8.37
C GLN A 196 17.89 -53.83 8.49
N GLN A 197 16.59 -54.05 8.33
CA GLN A 197 16.02 -55.40 8.38
C GLN A 197 16.52 -56.27 7.23
N GLN A 198 16.64 -55.76 6.01
CA GLN A 198 17.23 -56.48 4.87
C GLN A 198 18.70 -56.79 5.07
N GLN A 199 19.47 -55.90 5.68
CA GLN A 199 20.87 -56.15 6.01
C GLN A 199 21.02 -57.24 7.07
N GLN A 200 20.15 -57.23 8.10
CA GLN A 200 20.12 -58.26 9.13
C GLN A 200 19.79 -59.63 8.55
N ASP A 201 18.74 -59.71 7.70
CA ASP A 201 18.35 -60.97 7.03
C ASP A 201 19.45 -61.51 6.09
N GLN A 202 20.22 -60.62 5.45
CA GLN A 202 21.39 -61.06 4.64
C GLN A 202 22.52 -61.58 5.52
N MET A 203 22.84 -60.97 6.63
CA MET A 203 23.86 -61.42 7.57
C MET A 203 23.49 -62.78 8.17
N ASP A 204 22.25 -62.95 8.62
CA ASP A 204 21.74 -64.22 9.16
C ASP A 204 21.81 -65.35 8.13
N LYS A 205 21.51 -65.04 6.86
CA LYS A 205 21.63 -66.00 5.75
C LYS A 205 23.08 -66.40 5.47
N GLU A 206 24.00 -65.44 5.43
CA GLU A 206 25.43 -65.70 5.26
C GLU A 206 26.02 -66.55 6.41
N GLU A 207 25.58 -66.24 7.65
CA GLU A 207 26.02 -67.05 8.82
C GLU A 207 25.48 -68.48 8.75
N ALA A 208 24.21 -68.65 8.37
CA ALA A 208 23.63 -69.98 8.14
C ALA A 208 24.36 -70.75 7.01
N GLU A 209 24.73 -70.11 5.92
CA GLU A 209 25.51 -70.73 4.84
C GLU A 209 26.91 -71.10 5.32
N ARG A 210 27.62 -70.33 6.10
CA ARG A 210 28.94 -70.66 6.69
C ARG A 210 28.85 -71.85 7.64
N LEU A 211 27.82 -71.91 8.49
CA LEU A 211 27.60 -73.07 9.34
C LEU A 211 27.32 -74.34 8.56
N LEU A 212 26.51 -74.26 7.52
CA LEU A 212 26.21 -75.36 6.64
C LEU A 212 27.52 -75.93 5.93
N GLN A 213 28.34 -74.98 5.44
CA GLN A 213 29.65 -75.36 4.85
C GLN A 213 30.59 -76.05 5.86
N ALA A 214 30.64 -75.51 7.10
CA ALA A 214 31.47 -76.13 8.17
C ALA A 214 31.00 -77.57 8.52
N VAL A 215 29.68 -77.79 8.63
CA VAL A 215 29.12 -79.13 8.90
C VAL A 215 29.40 -80.08 7.72
N GLN A 216 29.27 -79.59 6.46
CA GLN A 216 29.65 -80.43 5.29
C GLN A 216 31.15 -80.80 5.26
N GLN A 217 31.97 -79.85 5.70
CA GLN A 217 33.44 -80.14 5.76
C GLN A 217 33.75 -81.14 6.84
N ASP A 218 33.14 -81.05 8.00
CA ASP A 218 33.29 -82.07 9.09
C ASP A 218 32.77 -83.45 8.66
N GLU A 219 31.62 -83.53 7.96
CA GLU A 219 31.11 -84.79 7.43
C GLU A 219 32.11 -85.44 6.41
N ASN A 220 32.68 -84.66 5.51
CA ASN A 220 33.65 -85.12 4.53
C ASN A 220 34.92 -85.64 5.21
N GLU A 221 35.44 -84.92 6.24
CA GLU A 221 36.58 -85.42 7.05
C GLU A 221 36.27 -86.74 7.75
N LEU A 222 35.09 -86.88 8.33
CA LEU A 222 34.64 -88.11 8.97
C LEU A 222 34.52 -89.22 8.00
N GLN A 223 34.03 -89.03 6.79
CA GLN A 223 33.97 -90.01 5.75
C GLN A 223 35.39 -90.45 5.28
N GLU A 224 36.32 -89.54 5.12
CA GLU A 224 37.70 -89.83 4.81
C GLU A 224 38.37 -90.63 5.91
N LYS A 225 38.21 -90.23 7.18
CA LYS A 225 38.74 -91.04 8.32
C LYS A 225 38.14 -92.41 8.38
N ARG A 226 36.86 -92.62 8.12
CA ARG A 226 36.23 -93.95 8.01
C ARG A 226 36.77 -94.77 6.90
N LYS A 227 37.04 -94.14 5.71
CA LYS A 227 37.66 -94.84 4.56
C LYS A 227 39.09 -95.30 4.87
N GLN A 228 39.89 -94.42 5.48
CA GLN A 228 41.25 -94.73 5.91
C GLN A 228 41.27 -95.88 6.92
N LEU A 229 40.35 -95.91 7.88
CA LEU A 229 40.20 -96.99 8.86
C LEU A 229 39.85 -98.34 8.17
N LYS A 230 38.88 -98.31 7.25
CA LYS A 230 38.55 -99.54 6.48
C LYS A 230 39.69 -100.01 5.60
N ASP A 231 40.45 -99.13 4.98
CA ASP A 231 41.61 -99.45 4.16
C ASP A 231 42.78 -99.97 5.05
N ALA A 232 42.96 -99.48 6.23
CA ALA A 232 43.94 -99.99 7.22
C ALA A 232 43.54 -101.38 7.75
N GLU A 233 42.23 -101.55 8.00
CA GLU A 233 41.68 -102.85 8.40
C GLU A 233 41.84 -103.89 7.29
N ARG A 234 41.56 -103.57 6.01
CA ARG A 234 41.84 -104.46 4.86
C ARG A 234 43.32 -104.84 4.79
N ARG A 235 44.24 -103.86 4.84
CA ARG A 235 45.69 -104.12 4.82
C ARG A 235 46.15 -104.98 5.95
N ARG A 236 45.50 -104.92 7.12
CA ARG A 236 45.81 -105.79 8.28
C ARG A 236 45.32 -107.22 8.07
N ILE A 237 44.18 -107.38 7.43
CA ILE A 237 43.65 -108.71 7.06
C ILE A 237 44.53 -109.35 5.99
N GLU A 238 44.96 -108.59 4.93
CA GLU A 238 45.83 -109.10 3.89
C GLU A 238 47.23 -109.48 4.37
N LYS A 239 47.74 -108.92 5.45
CA LYS A 239 49.02 -109.28 6.06
C LYS A 239 49.01 -110.55 6.93
N ASN A 240 47.86 -110.99 7.33
CA ASN A 240 47.69 -112.15 8.27
C ASN A 240 47.23 -113.40 7.57
N TRP A 241 47.24 -113.42 6.24
CA TRP A 241 47.16 -114.59 5.32
C TRP A 241 48.51 -114.78 4.66
#